data_b6c7405c2e877af9f87247a4be89eb9a
#
_entry.id   b6c7405c2e877af9f87247a4be89eb9a
#
_cell.length_a   1.000
_cell.length_b   1.000
_cell.length_c   1.000
_cell.angle_alpha   90.00
_cell.angle_beta   90.00
_cell.angle_gamma   90.00
#
_symmetry.space_group_name_H-M   'P 1'
#
loop_
_entity.id
_entity.type
_entity.pdbx_description
1 polymer ?
#
loop_
_entity_poly.entity_id
_entity_poly.type
_entity_poly.pdbx_seq_one_letter_code
_entity_poly.pdbx_strand_id
1 'polypeptide(L)'
;MLGLSKVSRRSFLFGCFTTGVCQAATPIIDINRQVKPFVEQKNKTRFIDLGTNNYFVEKNGFYFDPEPEVSRYISKENRSEKTTRYVPSKNFRIRLVNQNTSETTNFSVRSSFLYDYFDYEKLDYFLRDWREDEQVTMDRAAINNFLKICEGLLGSGNELEVIITSGYRTRKTNEKLRMNSSRVAKNSMHLLGRAIDFKITNRSMRDLEKVAVKLTPGGLGVYSGFIHIDTGPYRRWRS
;
A
#
# COMPACT_ATOMS: atom_id res chain seq x y z
N MET A 1 53.03 -20.88 35.45
CA MET A 1 53.59 -19.60 35.94
C MET A 1 52.70 -18.54 35.26
N LEU A 2 51.78 -18.00 36.00
CA LEU A 2 51.75 -16.69 36.64
C LEU A 2 51.77 -15.58 35.55
N GLY A 3 50.87 -14.65 35.46
CA GLY A 3 50.01 -14.13 36.47
C GLY A 3 48.98 -13.15 35.89
N LEU A 4 47.92 -13.08 36.63
CA LEU A 4 46.87 -12.07 36.61
C LEU A 4 47.38 -10.68 36.92
N SER A 5 46.84 -9.64 36.28
CA SER A 5 46.78 -8.34 36.95
C SER A 5 45.46 -7.64 36.66
N LYS A 6 44.76 -7.46 37.77
CA LYS A 6 43.65 -6.52 37.99
C LYS A 6 44.21 -5.09 38.05
N VAL A 7 43.46 -4.12 37.54
CA VAL A 7 43.45 -2.74 38.07
C VAL A 7 42.09 -2.14 37.67
N SER A 8 41.24 -1.85 38.54
CA SER A 8 41.06 -0.88 39.62
C SER A 8 40.33 0.39 39.15
N ARG A 9 39.24 0.58 39.82
CA ARG A 9 38.32 1.75 39.87
C ARG A 9 39.01 2.99 40.43
N ARG A 10 38.33 4.11 40.24
CA ARG A 10 38.39 5.46 40.89
C ARG A 10 39.00 6.50 39.95
N SER A 11 38.42 7.72 39.78
CA SER A 11 37.88 8.64 40.78
C SER A 11 37.07 9.72 40.10
N PHE A 12 35.97 10.06 40.63
CA PHE A 12 35.47 11.34 41.10
C PHE A 12 36.27 12.59 40.76
N LEU A 13 35.62 13.58 40.15
CA LEU A 13 35.84 14.96 40.50
C LEU A 13 34.56 15.81 40.31
N PHE A 14 34.26 16.49 41.36
CA PHE A 14 33.28 17.56 41.55
C PHE A 14 33.55 18.78 40.66
N GLY A 15 32.53 19.47 40.25
CA GLY A 15 32.68 20.78 39.65
C GLY A 15 31.38 21.51 39.38
N CYS A 16 31.03 22.35 40.35
CA CYS A 16 30.27 23.60 40.25
C CYS A 16 28.82 23.62 39.79
N PHE A 17 27.97 23.83 40.76
CA PHE A 17 26.63 24.41 40.68
C PHE A 17 26.70 25.82 40.08
N THR A 18 25.94 26.05 39.01
CA THR A 18 25.36 27.35 38.72
C THR A 18 23.86 27.20 38.66
N THR A 19 23.20 27.83 39.58
CA THR A 19 21.74 27.92 39.69
C THR A 19 21.19 28.77 38.56
N GLY A 20 20.80 28.09 37.49
CA GLY A 20 19.93 28.69 36.44
C GLY A 20 18.48 28.33 36.78
N VAL A 21 17.73 29.30 37.27
CA VAL A 21 16.28 29.17 37.45
C VAL A 21 15.64 29.05 36.06
N CYS A 22 15.33 27.83 35.66
CA CYS A 22 14.50 27.60 34.51
C CYS A 22 13.05 27.84 34.91
N GLN A 23 12.53 29.02 34.59
CA GLN A 23 11.10 29.28 34.70
C GLN A 23 10.39 28.43 33.64
N ALA A 24 9.76 27.38 34.09
CA ALA A 24 8.83 26.61 33.26
C ALA A 24 7.62 27.55 32.95
N ALA A 25 7.51 27.97 31.71
CA ALA A 25 6.34 28.61 31.21
C ALA A 25 5.20 27.58 31.21
N THR A 26 4.29 27.68 32.17
CA THR A 26 3.03 26.93 32.15
C THR A 26 2.21 27.40 30.95
N PRO A 27 1.72 26.51 30.10
CA PRO A 27 0.79 26.92 29.04
C PRO A 27 -0.51 27.38 29.72
N ILE A 28 -0.85 28.65 29.55
CA ILE A 28 -2.12 29.21 29.97
C ILE A 28 -3.17 28.62 29.03
N ILE A 29 -3.84 27.57 29.47
CA ILE A 29 -5.05 27.09 28.79
C ILE A 29 -6.16 28.05 29.24
N ASP A 30 -6.55 28.95 28.36
CA ASP A 30 -7.71 29.84 28.56
C ASP A 30 -9.01 29.01 28.45
N ILE A 31 -9.52 28.57 29.61
CA ILE A 31 -10.72 27.73 29.72
C ILE A 31 -12.00 28.53 29.35
N ASN A 32 -11.91 29.84 29.18
CA ASN A 32 -13.05 30.72 28.87
C ASN A 32 -13.19 31.04 27.37
N ARG A 33 -12.37 30.45 26.52
CA ARG A 33 -12.56 30.58 25.08
C ARG A 33 -13.80 29.78 24.69
N GLN A 34 -14.93 30.46 24.56
CA GLN A 34 -16.15 29.87 23.99
C GLN A 34 -15.82 29.26 22.63
N VAL A 35 -15.72 27.94 22.59
CA VAL A 35 -15.66 27.18 21.34
C VAL A 35 -17.04 27.42 20.71
N LYS A 36 -17.07 28.25 19.66
CA LYS A 36 -18.27 28.39 18.84
C LYS A 36 -18.62 26.99 18.34
N PRO A 37 -19.89 26.56 18.46
CA PRO A 37 -20.27 25.25 17.94
C PRO A 37 -19.95 25.22 16.45
N PHE A 38 -19.30 24.15 16.03
CA PHE A 38 -19.00 23.87 14.63
C PHE A 38 -20.35 23.77 13.91
N VAL A 39 -20.71 24.83 13.18
CA VAL A 39 -21.88 24.80 12.31
C VAL A 39 -21.52 23.89 11.16
N GLU A 40 -22.09 22.69 11.18
CA GLU A 40 -22.06 21.74 10.08
C GLU A 40 -22.69 22.40 8.85
N GLN A 41 -21.87 23.05 8.03
CA GLN A 41 -22.31 23.46 6.72
C GLN A 41 -22.57 22.19 5.93
N LYS A 42 -23.84 21.81 5.81
CA LYS A 42 -24.34 20.85 4.82
C LYS A 42 -24.07 21.41 3.43
N ASN A 43 -22.83 21.34 2.99
CA ASN A 43 -22.55 21.50 1.57
C ASN A 43 -23.11 20.25 0.87
N LYS A 44 -24.28 20.43 0.28
CA LYS A 44 -24.86 19.49 -0.68
C LYS A 44 -23.82 19.30 -1.78
N THR A 45 -23.04 18.23 -1.71
CA THR A 45 -22.26 17.74 -2.83
C THR A 45 -23.28 17.38 -3.91
N ARG A 46 -23.41 18.22 -4.92
CA ARG A 46 -24.14 17.86 -6.14
C ARG A 46 -23.31 16.78 -6.82
N PHE A 47 -23.77 15.54 -6.74
CA PHE A 47 -23.33 14.49 -7.62
C PHE A 47 -23.83 14.85 -9.02
N ILE A 48 -22.94 15.29 -9.88
CA ILE A 48 -23.26 15.44 -11.31
C ILE A 48 -23.05 14.04 -11.89
N ASP A 49 -24.16 13.35 -12.10
CA ASP A 49 -24.20 12.12 -12.88
C ASP A 49 -24.02 12.50 -14.34
N LEU A 50 -22.80 12.37 -14.86
CA LEU A 50 -22.46 12.62 -16.26
C LEU A 50 -22.56 11.36 -17.13
N GLY A 51 -23.34 10.35 -16.74
CA GLY A 51 -23.62 9.19 -17.58
C GLY A 51 -22.40 8.35 -17.98
N THR A 52 -21.24 8.66 -17.47
CA THR A 52 -20.02 7.85 -17.55
C THR A 52 -19.57 7.56 -16.14
N ASN A 53 -19.34 6.30 -15.80
CA ASN A 53 -18.92 5.82 -14.46
C ASN A 53 -17.57 6.38 -13.97
N ASN A 54 -17.30 7.65 -14.19
CA ASN A 54 -16.08 8.34 -13.79
C ASN A 54 -16.35 9.15 -12.52
N TYR A 55 -16.26 8.53 -11.36
CA TYR A 55 -16.21 9.26 -10.10
C TYR A 55 -14.84 9.91 -9.92
N PHE A 56 -14.68 11.16 -10.38
CA PHE A 56 -13.60 12.01 -9.92
C PHE A 56 -13.99 12.59 -8.58
N VAL A 57 -13.30 12.23 -7.52
CA VAL A 57 -13.40 12.94 -6.25
C VAL A 57 -12.59 14.23 -6.38
N GLU A 58 -13.23 15.36 -6.70
CA GLU A 58 -12.59 16.67 -6.63
C GLU A 58 -12.28 17.02 -5.17
N LYS A 59 -11.03 17.39 -4.96
CA LYS A 59 -10.53 17.85 -3.66
C LYS A 59 -10.84 19.31 -3.44
N ASN A 60 -11.70 19.60 -2.49
CA ASN A 60 -11.65 20.89 -1.79
C ASN A 60 -10.84 20.70 -0.51
N GLY A 61 -9.68 21.34 -0.48
CA GLY A 61 -8.60 21.38 0.48
C GLY A 61 -8.83 20.77 1.86
N PHE A 62 -7.83 20.09 2.35
CA PHE A 62 -7.52 19.65 3.70
C PHE A 62 -7.83 18.20 4.11
N TYR A 63 -8.58 17.40 3.41
CA TYR A 63 -8.71 16.01 3.79
C TYR A 63 -8.33 15.07 2.63
N PHE A 64 -7.18 14.45 2.77
CA PHE A 64 -6.77 13.36 1.91
C PHE A 64 -7.29 12.06 2.51
N ASP A 65 -8.40 11.54 2.00
CA ASP A 65 -8.69 10.13 2.13
C ASP A 65 -8.16 9.40 0.89
N PRO A 66 -7.05 8.75 0.99
CA PRO A 66 -6.33 8.23 -0.18
C PRO A 66 -6.85 6.89 -0.68
N GLU A 67 -7.49 6.09 0.17
CA GLU A 67 -8.15 4.87 -0.22
C GLU A 67 -9.64 5.00 0.06
N PRO A 68 -10.49 5.25 -0.96
CA PRO A 68 -11.94 5.38 -0.76
C PRO A 68 -12.51 4.11 -0.15
N GLU A 69 -13.33 4.27 0.90
CA GLU A 69 -14.00 3.16 1.55
C GLU A 69 -14.84 2.39 0.53
N VAL A 70 -14.72 1.09 0.56
CA VAL A 70 -15.55 0.18 -0.23
C VAL A 70 -16.76 -0.20 0.60
N SER A 71 -17.97 -0.14 0.01
CA SER A 71 -19.18 -0.49 0.72
C SER A 71 -19.08 -1.93 1.24
N ARG A 72 -19.66 -2.20 2.43
CA ARG A 72 -19.59 -3.49 3.13
C ARG A 72 -20.15 -4.68 2.33
N TYR A 73 -20.82 -4.42 1.20
CA TYR A 73 -21.49 -5.42 0.38
C TYR A 73 -20.61 -6.10 -0.67
N ILE A 74 -19.30 -5.80 -0.70
CA ILE A 74 -18.39 -6.63 -1.49
C ILE A 74 -18.10 -7.87 -0.66
N SER A 75 -19.05 -8.82 -0.73
CA SER A 75 -18.89 -10.12 -0.10
C SER A 75 -17.78 -10.91 -0.79
N LYS A 76 -17.23 -11.90 -0.07
CA LYS A 76 -16.29 -12.88 -0.65
C LYS A 76 -16.90 -13.61 -1.87
N GLU A 77 -18.23 -13.60 -1.98
CA GLU A 77 -19.01 -14.28 -3.02
C GLU A 77 -18.90 -13.66 -4.42
N ASN A 78 -18.52 -12.38 -4.52
CA ASN A 78 -18.22 -11.76 -5.82
C ASN A 78 -16.80 -12.08 -6.34
N ARG A 79 -16.15 -13.13 -5.81
CA ARG A 79 -15.00 -13.72 -6.49
C ARG A 79 -15.49 -14.29 -7.81
N SER A 80 -15.07 -13.70 -8.91
CA SER A 80 -15.24 -14.30 -10.22
C SER A 80 -14.43 -15.62 -10.22
N GLU A 81 -15.11 -16.74 -9.91
CA GLU A 81 -14.53 -18.08 -10.00
C GLU A 81 -14.03 -18.42 -11.42
N LYS A 82 -14.41 -17.62 -12.40
CA LYS A 82 -14.10 -17.80 -13.83
C LYS A 82 -13.16 -16.74 -14.38
N THR A 83 -12.24 -16.20 -13.57
CA THR A 83 -11.23 -15.28 -14.12
C THR A 83 -10.34 -16.06 -15.06
N THR A 84 -10.52 -15.84 -16.36
CA THR A 84 -9.65 -16.43 -17.39
C THR A 84 -8.20 -16.04 -17.08
N ARG A 85 -7.32 -17.04 -17.07
CA ARG A 85 -5.89 -16.83 -16.89
C ARG A 85 -5.38 -15.80 -17.89
N TYR A 86 -4.59 -14.88 -17.40
CA TYR A 86 -3.84 -13.97 -18.26
C TYR A 86 -2.73 -14.72 -19.01
N VAL A 87 -2.70 -14.54 -20.33
CA VAL A 87 -1.65 -15.06 -21.20
C VAL A 87 -0.93 -13.87 -21.81
N PRO A 88 0.36 -13.66 -21.52
CA PRO A 88 1.11 -12.55 -22.08
C PRO A 88 1.38 -12.74 -23.56
N SER A 89 1.64 -11.64 -24.27
CA SER A 89 2.00 -11.69 -25.69
C SER A 89 3.42 -12.24 -25.92
N LYS A 90 4.29 -12.13 -24.91
CA LYS A 90 5.67 -12.66 -24.92
C LYS A 90 6.06 -13.19 -23.55
N ASN A 91 7.04 -14.09 -23.52
CA ASN A 91 7.61 -14.55 -22.26
C ASN A 91 8.40 -13.43 -21.59
N PHE A 92 8.25 -13.29 -20.27
CA PHE A 92 9.04 -12.35 -19.48
C PHE A 92 9.29 -12.85 -18.07
N ARG A 93 10.23 -12.22 -17.38
CA ARG A 93 10.57 -12.50 -15.99
C ARG A 93 10.28 -11.31 -15.12
N ILE A 94 9.85 -11.58 -13.89
CA ILE A 94 9.64 -10.59 -12.87
C ILE A 94 10.47 -10.99 -11.67
N ARG A 95 11.32 -10.07 -11.22
CA ARG A 95 11.94 -10.14 -9.92
C ARG A 95 11.09 -9.30 -8.96
N LEU A 96 10.51 -9.92 -7.94
CA LEU A 96 9.79 -9.23 -6.88
C LEU A 96 10.73 -8.97 -5.71
N VAL A 97 10.62 -7.77 -5.13
CA VAL A 97 11.33 -7.34 -3.92
C VAL A 97 10.28 -6.82 -2.95
N ASN A 98 10.20 -7.39 -1.76
CA ASN A 98 9.34 -6.86 -0.70
C ASN A 98 10.02 -5.66 -0.06
N GLN A 99 9.41 -4.48 -0.13
CA GLN A 99 9.98 -3.23 0.39
C GLN A 99 10.23 -3.26 1.90
N ASN A 100 9.47 -4.05 2.65
CA ASN A 100 9.50 -4.05 4.11
C ASN A 100 10.45 -5.12 4.69
N THR A 101 10.53 -6.29 4.03
CA THR A 101 11.32 -7.43 4.52
C THR A 101 12.60 -7.66 3.73
N SER A 102 12.75 -6.98 2.58
CA SER A 102 13.82 -7.22 1.61
C SER A 102 13.84 -8.63 1.01
N GLU A 103 12.82 -9.44 1.27
CA GLU A 103 12.65 -10.73 0.58
C GLU A 103 12.59 -10.53 -0.94
N THR A 104 13.20 -11.45 -1.68
CA THR A 104 13.19 -11.43 -3.13
C THR A 104 12.76 -12.77 -3.70
N THR A 105 12.06 -12.73 -4.83
CA THR A 105 11.68 -13.94 -5.56
C THR A 105 11.58 -13.67 -7.07
N ASN A 106 11.76 -14.69 -7.86
CA ASN A 106 11.69 -14.60 -9.32
C ASN A 106 10.53 -15.42 -9.86
N PHE A 107 9.84 -14.86 -10.85
CA PHE A 107 8.76 -15.51 -11.58
C PHE A 107 9.01 -15.44 -13.08
N SER A 108 8.71 -16.54 -13.76
CA SER A 108 8.65 -16.59 -15.22
C SER A 108 7.20 -16.58 -15.66
N VAL A 109 6.82 -15.59 -16.46
CA VAL A 109 5.48 -15.46 -17.03
C VAL A 109 5.58 -15.91 -18.49
N ARG A 110 4.86 -16.97 -18.85
CA ARG A 110 4.96 -17.61 -20.17
C ARG A 110 3.72 -17.40 -21.01
N SER A 111 3.91 -17.17 -22.30
CA SER A 111 2.85 -16.98 -23.29
C SER A 111 2.18 -18.29 -23.76
N SER A 112 2.61 -19.44 -23.25
CA SER A 112 2.07 -20.74 -23.65
C SER A 112 0.94 -21.21 -22.74
N PHE A 113 -0.16 -21.71 -23.33
CA PHE A 113 -1.24 -22.38 -22.63
C PHE A 113 -0.90 -23.81 -22.20
N LEU A 114 0.09 -24.44 -22.84
CA LEU A 114 0.38 -25.87 -22.67
C LEU A 114 1.17 -26.17 -21.39
N TYR A 115 1.83 -25.15 -20.83
CA TYR A 115 2.61 -25.31 -19.60
C TYR A 115 2.14 -24.26 -18.59
N ASP A 116 1.13 -24.62 -17.80
CA ASP A 116 0.64 -23.81 -16.71
C ASP A 116 1.61 -23.87 -15.52
N TYR A 117 2.69 -23.10 -15.63
CA TYR A 117 3.69 -23.04 -14.58
C TYR A 117 3.92 -21.62 -14.06
N PHE A 118 2.83 -20.90 -13.86
CA PHE A 118 2.92 -19.72 -12.99
C PHE A 118 2.63 -20.18 -11.58
N ASP A 119 3.63 -20.04 -10.71
CA ASP A 119 3.55 -20.47 -9.33
C ASP A 119 2.73 -19.48 -8.49
N TYR A 120 1.42 -19.65 -8.57
CA TYR A 120 0.48 -18.80 -7.82
C TYR A 120 0.63 -18.95 -6.32
N GLU A 121 0.93 -20.14 -5.83
CA GLU A 121 1.08 -20.42 -4.41
C GLU A 121 2.29 -19.68 -3.84
N LYS A 122 3.39 -19.72 -4.55
CA LYS A 122 4.59 -18.94 -4.22
C LYS A 122 4.32 -17.43 -4.25
N LEU A 123 3.50 -16.94 -5.19
CA LEU A 123 3.12 -15.54 -5.24
C LEU A 123 2.19 -15.16 -4.09
N ASP A 124 1.20 -16.01 -3.77
CA ASP A 124 0.29 -15.80 -2.64
C ASP A 124 1.10 -15.71 -1.32
N TYR A 125 2.10 -16.59 -1.14
CA TYR A 125 3.01 -16.52 0.00
C TYR A 125 3.85 -15.23 0.00
N PHE A 126 4.40 -14.81 -1.12
CA PHE A 126 5.18 -13.58 -1.23
C PHE A 126 4.35 -12.34 -0.92
N LEU A 127 3.06 -12.34 -1.26
CA LEU A 127 2.10 -11.26 -1.02
C LEU A 127 1.39 -11.34 0.34
N ARG A 128 1.82 -12.23 1.23
CA ARG A 128 1.25 -12.40 2.57
C ARG A 128 1.37 -11.15 3.44
N ASP A 129 0.60 -11.11 4.50
CA ASP A 129 0.84 -10.17 5.60
C ASP A 129 2.10 -10.59 6.39
N TRP A 130 3.24 -10.03 6.01
CA TRP A 130 4.54 -10.36 6.62
C TRP A 130 4.63 -10.03 8.12
N ARG A 131 3.74 -9.18 8.64
CA ARG A 131 3.74 -8.79 10.06
C ARG A 131 3.11 -9.86 10.96
N GLU A 132 2.13 -10.55 10.43
CA GLU A 132 1.41 -11.61 11.15
C GLU A 132 1.73 -13.00 10.56
N ASP A 133 2.57 -13.04 9.52
CA ASP A 133 2.94 -14.25 8.74
C ASP A 133 1.70 -15.02 8.23
N GLU A 134 0.66 -14.28 7.87
CA GLU A 134 -0.58 -14.86 7.36
C GLU A 134 -0.72 -14.65 5.85
N GLN A 135 -1.10 -15.72 5.15
CA GLN A 135 -1.35 -15.69 3.72
C GLN A 135 -2.81 -16.01 3.38
N VAL A 136 -3.24 -15.57 2.21
CA VAL A 136 -4.50 -15.97 1.60
C VAL A 136 -4.28 -16.26 0.11
N THR A 137 -5.20 -16.99 -0.48
CA THR A 137 -5.27 -17.06 -1.94
C THR A 137 -5.66 -15.69 -2.48
N MET A 138 -4.72 -15.01 -3.14
CA MET A 138 -4.97 -13.71 -3.76
C MET A 138 -5.99 -13.85 -4.90
N ASP A 139 -6.77 -12.79 -5.11
CA ASP A 139 -7.72 -12.72 -6.22
C ASP A 139 -6.96 -12.79 -7.57
N ARG A 140 -7.28 -13.81 -8.38
CA ARG A 140 -6.63 -14.04 -9.67
C ARG A 140 -6.82 -12.89 -10.65
N ALA A 141 -7.93 -12.13 -10.55
CA ALA A 141 -8.11 -10.93 -11.34
C ALA A 141 -7.13 -9.82 -10.95
N ALA A 142 -6.83 -9.66 -9.64
CA ALA A 142 -5.82 -8.71 -9.18
C ALA A 142 -4.43 -9.09 -9.70
N ILE A 143 -4.06 -10.37 -9.62
CA ILE A 143 -2.80 -10.87 -10.16
C ILE A 143 -2.73 -10.65 -11.68
N ASN A 144 -3.80 -10.98 -12.41
CA ASN A 144 -3.83 -10.78 -13.86
C ASN A 144 -3.66 -9.31 -14.25
N ASN A 145 -4.30 -8.39 -13.54
CA ASN A 145 -4.14 -6.95 -13.78
C ASN A 145 -2.70 -6.49 -13.48
N PHE A 146 -2.11 -6.98 -12.41
CA PHE A 146 -0.72 -6.74 -12.06
C PHE A 146 0.23 -7.24 -13.18
N LEU A 147 0.06 -8.47 -13.66
CA LEU A 147 0.90 -9.04 -14.73
C LEU A 147 0.75 -8.28 -16.06
N LYS A 148 -0.47 -7.85 -16.42
CA LYS A 148 -0.72 -7.01 -17.61
C LYS A 148 0.01 -5.68 -17.53
N ILE A 149 0.00 -5.03 -16.35
CA ILE A 149 0.72 -3.77 -16.15
C ILE A 149 2.23 -3.99 -16.27
N CYS A 150 2.75 -5.07 -15.68
CA CYS A 150 4.16 -5.44 -15.82
C CYS A 150 4.53 -5.64 -17.29
N GLU A 151 3.75 -6.41 -18.05
CA GLU A 151 4.00 -6.60 -19.49
C GLU A 151 4.00 -5.27 -20.26
N GLY A 152 3.03 -4.41 -19.98
CA GLY A 152 2.91 -3.09 -20.63
C GLY A 152 4.11 -2.17 -20.38
N LEU A 153 4.94 -2.48 -19.38
CA LEU A 153 6.12 -1.69 -18.99
C LEU A 153 7.46 -2.38 -19.28
N LEU A 154 7.46 -3.54 -19.93
CA LEU A 154 8.70 -4.25 -20.26
C LEU A 154 9.66 -3.45 -21.15
N GLY A 155 9.13 -2.61 -22.05
CA GLY A 155 9.94 -1.95 -23.07
C GLY A 155 10.58 -2.95 -24.04
N SER A 156 11.84 -2.75 -24.40
CA SER A 156 12.60 -3.66 -25.28
C SER A 156 13.11 -4.93 -24.56
N GLY A 157 13.12 -4.92 -23.24
CA GLY A 157 13.60 -6.07 -22.44
C GLY A 157 12.52 -7.13 -22.22
N ASN A 158 12.90 -8.18 -21.51
CA ASN A 158 12.01 -9.26 -21.08
C ASN A 158 12.08 -9.51 -19.56
N GLU A 159 12.58 -8.55 -18.79
CA GLU A 159 12.73 -8.64 -17.36
C GLU A 159 12.36 -7.32 -16.68
N LEU A 160 11.69 -7.41 -15.53
CA LEU A 160 11.34 -6.30 -14.67
C LEU A 160 11.68 -6.61 -13.22
N GLU A 161 12.13 -5.58 -12.50
CA GLU A 161 12.16 -5.60 -11.04
C GLU A 161 10.99 -4.78 -10.52
N VAL A 162 10.19 -5.42 -9.66
CA VAL A 162 8.98 -4.84 -9.06
C VAL A 162 9.13 -4.84 -7.56
N ILE A 163 8.96 -3.69 -6.95
CA ILE A 163 8.99 -3.52 -5.51
C ILE A 163 7.56 -3.57 -5.00
N ILE A 164 7.25 -4.59 -4.21
CA ILE A 164 5.96 -4.76 -3.56
C ILE A 164 5.97 -4.01 -2.23
N THR A 165 5.02 -3.09 -2.07
CA THR A 165 4.83 -2.31 -0.84
C THR A 165 3.82 -2.97 0.08
N SER A 166 2.75 -3.57 -0.48
CA SER A 166 1.72 -4.29 0.28
C SER A 166 0.97 -5.28 -0.62
N GLY A 167 0.69 -6.45 -0.08
CA GLY A 167 -0.24 -7.44 -0.63
C GLY A 167 -1.43 -7.64 0.29
N TYR A 168 -1.67 -8.87 0.75
CA TYR A 168 -2.68 -9.16 1.77
C TYR A 168 -2.38 -8.46 3.09
N ARG A 169 -3.42 -8.05 3.79
CA ARG A 169 -3.37 -7.52 5.16
C ARG A 169 -4.39 -8.21 6.01
N THR A 170 -4.00 -8.68 7.18
CA THR A 170 -4.94 -9.11 8.21
C THR A 170 -5.72 -7.90 8.75
N ARG A 171 -6.87 -8.16 9.36
CA ARG A 171 -7.63 -7.09 10.03
C ARG A 171 -6.78 -6.41 11.11
N LYS A 172 -6.00 -7.18 11.86
CA LYS A 172 -5.10 -6.68 12.91
C LYS A 172 -4.05 -5.71 12.36
N THR A 173 -3.39 -6.08 11.27
CA THR A 173 -2.44 -5.19 10.58
C THR A 173 -3.12 -3.95 10.03
N ASN A 174 -4.29 -4.09 9.40
CA ASN A 174 -5.01 -2.95 8.85
C ASN A 174 -5.43 -1.96 9.93
N GLU A 175 -5.88 -2.42 11.08
CA GLU A 175 -6.23 -1.58 12.23
C GLU A 175 -5.02 -0.85 12.80
N LYS A 176 -3.87 -1.54 12.97
CA LYS A 176 -2.61 -0.89 13.38
C LYS A 176 -2.19 0.21 12.42
N LEU A 177 -2.29 -0.03 11.10
CA LEU A 177 -1.96 0.97 10.09
C LEU A 177 -2.92 2.17 10.15
N ARG A 178 -4.21 1.94 10.39
CA ARG A 178 -5.21 2.99 10.53
C ARG A 178 -4.99 3.87 11.76
N MET A 179 -4.53 3.30 12.86
CA MET A 179 -4.18 4.08 14.06
C MET A 179 -3.05 5.09 13.77
N ASN A 180 -2.16 4.77 12.84
CA ASN A 180 -1.00 5.58 12.50
C ASN A 180 -1.20 6.44 11.24
N SER A 181 -2.26 6.20 10.48
CA SER A 181 -2.49 6.90 9.21
C SER A 181 -3.97 6.91 8.85
N SER A 182 -4.52 8.11 8.65
CA SER A 182 -5.86 8.28 8.08
C SER A 182 -5.96 7.84 6.60
N ARG A 183 -4.84 7.43 6.01
CA ARG A 183 -4.73 7.00 4.61
C ARG A 183 -5.10 5.54 4.39
N VAL A 184 -5.52 4.83 5.39
CA VAL A 184 -5.85 3.40 5.31
C VAL A 184 -7.34 3.21 5.52
N ALA A 185 -8.05 2.73 4.50
CA ALA A 185 -9.48 2.47 4.58
C ALA A 185 -9.80 1.37 5.61
N LYS A 186 -10.95 1.50 6.27
CA LYS A 186 -11.43 0.47 7.19
C LYS A 186 -11.77 -0.83 6.48
N ASN A 187 -12.39 -0.72 5.30
CA ASN A 187 -12.80 -1.85 4.48
C ASN A 187 -11.90 -1.94 3.23
N SER A 188 -10.58 -1.96 3.46
CA SER A 188 -9.60 -2.04 2.40
C SER A 188 -9.69 -3.35 1.63
N MET A 189 -9.45 -3.30 0.31
CA MET A 189 -9.40 -4.48 -0.55
C MET A 189 -8.23 -5.40 -0.25
N HIS A 190 -7.20 -4.91 0.43
CA HIS A 190 -6.10 -5.74 0.95
C HIS A 190 -6.57 -6.80 1.95
N LEU A 191 -7.61 -6.50 2.75
CA LEU A 191 -8.22 -7.46 3.70
C LEU A 191 -8.82 -8.69 3.02
N LEU A 192 -9.12 -8.59 1.74
CA LEU A 192 -9.74 -9.65 0.95
C LEU A 192 -8.74 -10.34 0.01
N GLY A 193 -7.46 -9.97 0.05
CA GLY A 193 -6.47 -10.43 -0.93
C GLY A 193 -6.78 -9.94 -2.35
N ARG A 194 -7.42 -8.78 -2.50
CA ARG A 194 -7.90 -8.24 -3.77
C ARG A 194 -7.18 -6.98 -4.22
N ALA A 195 -6.11 -6.59 -3.54
CA ALA A 195 -5.32 -5.40 -3.84
C ALA A 195 -3.82 -5.69 -3.78
N ILE A 196 -3.06 -4.94 -4.58
CA ILE A 196 -1.59 -4.97 -4.62
C ILE A 196 -1.09 -3.55 -4.73
N ASP A 197 -0.16 -3.18 -3.82
CA ASP A 197 0.58 -1.91 -3.86
C ASP A 197 1.99 -2.19 -4.36
N PHE A 198 2.42 -1.49 -5.42
CA PHE A 198 3.74 -1.73 -6.01
C PHE A 198 4.28 -0.54 -6.81
N LYS A 199 5.57 -0.58 -7.07
CA LYS A 199 6.27 0.26 -8.05
C LYS A 199 7.22 -0.59 -8.88
N ILE A 200 7.65 -0.10 -10.03
CA ILE A 200 8.59 -0.78 -10.92
C ILE A 200 9.90 0.00 -10.94
N THR A 201 11.00 -0.68 -10.65
CA THR A 201 12.35 -0.12 -10.69
C THR A 201 12.67 0.37 -12.11
N ASN A 202 13.33 1.51 -12.21
CA ASN A 202 13.71 2.12 -13.50
C ASN A 202 12.52 2.47 -14.42
N ARG A 203 11.33 2.67 -13.84
CA ARG A 203 10.17 3.25 -14.53
C ARG A 203 9.65 4.46 -13.73
N SER A 204 9.28 5.53 -14.46
CA SER A 204 8.70 6.69 -13.82
C SER A 204 7.29 6.37 -13.29
N MET A 205 6.89 7.03 -12.20
CA MET A 205 5.51 6.90 -11.68
C MET A 205 4.48 7.33 -12.72
N ARG A 206 4.84 8.29 -13.58
CA ARG A 206 3.98 8.75 -14.69
C ARG A 206 3.75 7.67 -15.75
N ASP A 207 4.78 6.90 -16.10
CA ASP A 207 4.63 5.81 -17.07
C ASP A 207 3.87 4.64 -16.47
N LEU A 208 4.15 4.30 -15.20
CA LEU A 208 3.41 3.28 -14.46
C LEU A 208 1.92 3.65 -14.38
N GLU A 209 1.59 4.89 -14.04
CA GLU A 209 0.23 5.39 -14.01
C GLU A 209 -0.46 5.30 -15.37
N LYS A 210 0.20 5.77 -16.44
CA LYS A 210 -0.38 5.74 -17.81
C LYS A 210 -0.79 4.33 -18.24
N VAL A 211 0.02 3.32 -17.89
CA VAL A 211 -0.27 1.93 -18.20
C VAL A 211 -1.37 1.39 -17.28
N ALA A 212 -1.27 1.67 -15.98
CA ALA A 212 -2.22 1.20 -14.99
C ALA A 212 -3.65 1.75 -15.24
N VAL A 213 -3.80 3.02 -15.63
CA VAL A 213 -5.11 3.61 -15.97
C VAL A 213 -5.83 2.82 -17.07
N LYS A 214 -5.09 2.33 -18.05
CA LYS A 214 -5.65 1.58 -19.19
C LYS A 214 -6.03 0.14 -18.84
N LEU A 215 -5.30 -0.46 -17.88
CA LEU A 215 -5.34 -1.90 -17.63
C LEU A 215 -6.01 -2.30 -16.31
N THR A 216 -6.34 -1.33 -15.44
CA THR A 216 -7.01 -1.60 -14.16
C THR A 216 -8.51 -1.32 -14.27
N PRO A 217 -9.37 -2.35 -14.28
CA PRO A 217 -10.82 -2.15 -14.35
C PRO A 217 -11.44 -1.76 -13.00
N GLY A 218 -10.78 -2.04 -11.89
CA GLY A 218 -11.22 -1.75 -10.53
C GLY A 218 -10.66 -0.44 -9.98
N GLY A 219 -10.30 -0.44 -8.70
CA GLY A 219 -9.66 0.70 -8.03
C GLY A 219 -8.22 0.92 -8.50
N LEU A 220 -7.85 2.18 -8.68
CA LEU A 220 -6.47 2.61 -8.93
C LEU A 220 -6.17 3.85 -8.11
N GLY A 221 -5.23 3.72 -7.19
CA GLY A 221 -4.66 4.82 -6.42
C GLY A 221 -3.24 5.14 -6.88
N VAL A 222 -2.93 6.41 -7.05
CA VAL A 222 -1.59 6.88 -7.42
C VAL A 222 -1.00 7.65 -6.25
N TYR A 223 0.04 7.10 -5.66
CA TYR A 223 0.78 7.69 -4.55
C TYR A 223 2.14 8.22 -5.03
N SER A 224 2.81 9.00 -4.22
CA SER A 224 4.11 9.57 -4.59
C SER A 224 5.19 8.51 -4.87
N GLY A 225 5.10 7.33 -4.24
CA GLY A 225 6.13 6.27 -4.30
C GLY A 225 5.66 4.92 -4.84
N PHE A 226 4.36 4.72 -5.09
CA PHE A 226 3.80 3.46 -5.57
C PHE A 226 2.39 3.68 -6.16
N ILE A 227 1.85 2.67 -6.81
CA ILE A 227 0.43 2.61 -7.16
C ILE A 227 -0.27 1.51 -6.37
N HIS A 228 -1.54 1.73 -6.10
CA HIS A 228 -2.49 0.74 -5.62
C HIS A 228 -3.37 0.28 -6.78
N ILE A 229 -3.55 -1.02 -6.93
CA ILE A 229 -4.56 -1.59 -7.82
C ILE A 229 -5.44 -2.56 -7.06
N ASP A 230 -6.73 -2.61 -7.39
CA ASP A 230 -7.64 -3.57 -6.80
C ASP A 230 -8.74 -4.05 -7.78
N THR A 231 -9.48 -5.08 -7.37
CA THR A 231 -10.60 -5.66 -8.13
C THR A 231 -11.97 -5.28 -7.53
N GLY A 232 -12.03 -4.19 -6.79
CA GLY A 232 -13.27 -3.58 -6.33
C GLY A 232 -13.98 -2.78 -7.41
N PRO A 233 -14.99 -1.98 -7.03
CA PRO A 233 -15.64 -1.06 -7.94
C PRO A 233 -14.66 -0.09 -8.61
N TYR A 234 -14.98 0.38 -9.80
CA TYR A 234 -14.16 1.38 -10.50
C TYR A 234 -13.99 2.65 -9.66
N ARG A 235 -12.75 2.97 -9.30
CA ARG A 235 -12.38 4.15 -8.50
C ARG A 235 -11.01 4.65 -8.93
N ARG A 236 -10.83 5.97 -8.90
CA ARG A 236 -9.55 6.61 -9.20
C ARG A 236 -9.26 7.68 -8.16
N TRP A 237 -8.08 7.65 -7.56
CA TRP A 237 -7.65 8.66 -6.61
C TRP A 237 -6.15 8.90 -6.67
N ARG A 238 -5.72 10.00 -6.10
CA ARG A 238 -4.32 10.40 -6.03
C ARG A 238 -4.01 10.98 -4.65
N SER A 239 -2.83 10.64 -4.11
CA SER A 239 -2.37 11.12 -2.79
C SER A 239 -0.96 11.70 -2.87
#